data_6540349aa5c99e86e880d389534a727b
#
_entry.id   6540349aa5c99e86e880d389534a727b
#
_cell.length_a   1.000
_cell.length_b   1.000
_cell.length_c   1.000
_cell.angle_alpha   90.00
_cell.angle_beta   90.00
_cell.angle_gamma   90.00
#
_symmetry.space_group_name_H-M   'P 1'
#
loop_
_entity.id
_entity.type
_entity.pdbx_description
1 polymer ?
#
loop_
_entity_poly.entity_id
_entity_poly.type
_entity_poly.pdbx_seq_one_letter_code
_entity_poly.pdbx_strand_id
1 'polypeptide(L)'
;MIKIENLSYGVPTKDLYEKVSFEIKEGEHCVVIGSNGVGKSTLVNMIYHTEDYLYEGKIKKENCSRIGYMKQQPVRKEEENLTVFEFLAEDFLMKEKKMTELCEKMAEDYSDTLFLEYENLLDEMEAIDANHYESNIKKQLKLIDMEGAEPLALCLVSGGEYKLLQLIKEMLLLPDLLILDEPDAFLDFGNLNGLRKLINSYKRTLLVVTHNRYLLEHCFNKILHMEDKDLQEFEGNFAEYNQMLLLHKLEKQEQSSLEQEEILRTEKMVDRMQKEASRADIASLGRALHAKQTHLERLKQRAIKPPFLEIKRPQIVFPQAELSKEQEPEVLLRAENYSLSFEEVLLKDISFEVKEGEKIALVGPNGTGKTTLMRHIYEKDHPGIWKKEHDKIQILSQNHREVLEEEHSVQQELEQWGIEKRSESEEYVKKYGFSPLVLEQKISRLSGGEKNLLQLLKISLSQANLLLLDEPTSHLDLYAQIELEKSIKEFAGAVLMVTHDFYTIVNCADYVLLVEDKGLRKMRMRTFRKMIYDQYFSKEYLELEEKKAQLEQRIMNAIKKKEFILGRKLWEQLEEIREKMKKCEG
;
A
#
# COMPACT_ATOMS: atom_id res chain seq x y z
N MET A 1 -5.51 17.78 -20.06
CA MET A 1 -5.04 18.08 -18.68
C MET A 1 -3.56 17.73 -18.51
N ILE A 2 -3.17 16.53 -18.12
CA ILE A 2 -1.74 16.11 -18.12
C ILE A 2 -1.54 15.05 -19.17
N LYS A 3 -0.56 15.26 -20.07
CA LYS A 3 -0.20 14.29 -21.10
C LYS A 3 1.30 14.06 -21.08
N ILE A 4 1.70 12.82 -20.89
CA ILE A 4 3.10 12.38 -20.87
C ILE A 4 3.36 11.54 -22.11
N GLU A 5 4.40 11.90 -22.89
CA GLU A 5 4.75 11.26 -24.14
C GLU A 5 6.23 10.81 -24.11
N ASN A 6 6.45 9.50 -24.22
CA ASN A 6 7.78 8.86 -24.29
C ASN A 6 8.74 9.30 -23.18
N LEU A 7 8.26 9.39 -21.94
CA LEU A 7 9.06 9.76 -20.78
C LEU A 7 10.09 8.69 -20.46
N SER A 8 11.36 9.07 -20.45
CA SER A 8 12.48 8.24 -19.95
C SER A 8 13.24 9.03 -18.90
N TYR A 9 13.49 8.39 -17.75
CA TYR A 9 14.22 8.99 -16.65
C TYR A 9 14.92 7.92 -15.82
N GLY A 10 16.14 8.22 -15.38
CA GLY A 10 16.91 7.37 -14.48
C GLY A 10 17.66 8.17 -13.43
N VAL A 11 17.85 7.57 -12.28
CA VAL A 11 18.79 8.03 -11.25
C VAL A 11 20.14 7.38 -11.47
N PRO A 12 21.25 7.89 -10.90
CA PRO A 12 22.60 7.35 -11.17
C PRO A 12 22.76 5.84 -10.94
N THR A 13 21.89 5.26 -10.12
CA THR A 13 21.95 3.84 -9.75
C THR A 13 20.96 2.95 -10.51
N LYS A 14 19.93 3.55 -11.16
CA LYS A 14 18.84 2.78 -11.77
C LYS A 14 18.02 3.61 -12.74
N ASP A 15 17.69 3.05 -13.90
CA ASP A 15 16.65 3.62 -14.77
C ASP A 15 15.28 3.33 -14.18
N LEU A 16 14.44 4.38 -14.06
CA LEU A 16 13.10 4.30 -13.49
C LEU A 16 12.03 4.13 -14.57
N TYR A 17 12.13 4.89 -15.66
CA TYR A 17 11.15 4.86 -16.76
C TYR A 17 11.84 4.72 -18.11
N GLU A 18 11.20 3.99 -19.02
CA GLU A 18 11.67 3.81 -20.39
C GLU A 18 10.53 4.01 -21.39
N LYS A 19 10.49 5.20 -22.02
CA LYS A 19 9.46 5.61 -23.03
C LYS A 19 8.02 5.48 -22.54
N VAL A 20 7.76 5.79 -21.28
CA VAL A 20 6.43 5.75 -20.68
C VAL A 20 5.53 6.85 -21.25
N SER A 21 4.29 6.49 -21.56
CA SER A 21 3.28 7.43 -22.08
C SER A 21 1.94 7.16 -21.43
N PHE A 22 1.28 8.23 -20.94
CA PHE A 22 -0.07 8.16 -20.38
C PHE A 22 -0.73 9.53 -20.35
N GLU A 23 -2.04 9.55 -20.11
CA GLU A 23 -2.82 10.77 -20.05
C GLU A 23 -3.74 10.79 -18.83
N ILE A 24 -3.87 11.94 -18.19
CA ILE A 24 -4.85 12.21 -17.12
C ILE A 24 -5.80 13.29 -17.63
N LYS A 25 -7.08 12.96 -17.76
CA LYS A 25 -8.13 13.86 -18.20
C LYS A 25 -8.67 14.68 -17.06
N GLU A 26 -9.35 15.75 -17.36
CA GLU A 26 -10.02 16.60 -16.37
C GLU A 26 -11.12 15.83 -15.63
N GLY A 27 -11.16 15.96 -14.30
CA GLY A 27 -12.13 15.28 -13.43
C GLY A 27 -11.85 13.79 -13.17
N GLU A 28 -10.76 13.22 -13.73
CA GLU A 28 -10.38 11.84 -13.41
C GLU A 28 -9.75 11.73 -12.01
N HIS A 29 -10.13 10.69 -11.28
CA HIS A 29 -9.47 10.27 -10.06
C HIS A 29 -8.54 9.10 -10.36
N CYS A 30 -7.27 9.41 -10.53
CA CYS A 30 -6.24 8.45 -10.90
C CYS A 30 -5.44 7.98 -9.68
N VAL A 31 -5.09 6.69 -9.65
CA VAL A 31 -4.16 6.15 -8.66
C VAL A 31 -2.94 5.54 -9.34
N VAL A 32 -1.74 5.79 -8.77
CA VAL A 32 -0.48 5.18 -9.19
C VAL A 32 -0.17 4.03 -8.24
N ILE A 33 -0.07 2.83 -8.78
CA ILE A 33 0.31 1.62 -8.04
C ILE A 33 1.57 1.00 -8.65
N GLY A 34 2.24 0.13 -7.91
CA GLY A 34 3.45 -0.59 -8.35
C GLY A 34 4.35 -0.93 -7.17
N SER A 35 5.37 -1.75 -7.39
CA SER A 35 6.31 -2.16 -6.36
C SER A 35 7.07 -0.98 -5.74
N ASN A 36 7.61 -1.17 -4.54
CA ASN A 36 8.43 -0.13 -3.92
C ASN A 36 9.70 0.11 -4.75
N GLY A 37 10.14 1.38 -4.81
CA GLY A 37 11.34 1.77 -5.55
C GLY A 37 11.20 1.81 -7.09
N VAL A 38 10.01 1.63 -7.67
CA VAL A 38 9.79 1.77 -9.13
C VAL A 38 9.72 3.24 -9.58
N GLY A 39 9.64 4.18 -8.63
CA GLY A 39 9.67 5.62 -8.93
C GLY A 39 8.33 6.33 -8.85
N LYS A 40 7.30 5.78 -8.19
CA LYS A 40 5.95 6.41 -8.07
C LYS A 40 6.02 7.86 -7.56
N SER A 41 6.66 8.09 -6.42
CA SER A 41 6.84 9.43 -5.84
C SER A 41 7.72 10.33 -6.74
N THR A 42 8.69 9.76 -7.44
CA THR A 42 9.50 10.50 -8.43
C THR A 42 8.63 10.98 -9.57
N LEU A 43 7.73 10.15 -10.10
CA LEU A 43 6.82 10.53 -11.18
C LEU A 43 5.92 11.70 -10.79
N VAL A 44 5.29 11.64 -9.62
CA VAL A 44 4.40 12.72 -9.14
C VAL A 44 5.19 13.99 -8.84
N ASN A 45 6.40 13.89 -8.30
CA ASN A 45 7.31 15.04 -8.13
C ASN A 45 7.72 15.65 -9.48
N MET A 46 8.04 14.86 -10.52
CA MET A 46 8.34 15.35 -11.86
C MET A 46 7.14 16.07 -12.50
N ILE A 47 5.93 15.59 -12.26
CA ILE A 47 4.71 16.27 -12.73
C ILE A 47 4.56 17.61 -12.00
N TYR A 48 4.85 17.69 -10.71
CA TYR A 48 4.75 18.92 -9.93
C TYR A 48 5.87 19.91 -10.25
N HIS A 49 7.13 19.50 -10.17
CA HIS A 49 8.35 20.29 -10.41
C HIS A 49 9.06 19.85 -11.70
N THR A 50 8.41 20.01 -12.84
CA THR A 50 8.93 19.53 -14.13
C THR A 50 10.31 20.12 -14.49
N GLU A 51 10.60 21.34 -14.04
CA GLU A 51 11.85 22.05 -14.34
C GLU A 51 13.07 21.54 -13.54
N ASP A 52 12.84 20.84 -12.45
CA ASP A 52 13.92 20.35 -11.57
C ASP A 52 14.55 19.03 -12.08
N TYR A 53 13.98 18.42 -13.12
CA TYR A 53 14.37 17.11 -13.62
C TYR A 53 14.90 17.14 -15.04
N LEU A 54 16.00 16.42 -15.26
CA LEU A 54 16.53 16.16 -16.61
C LEU A 54 15.98 14.82 -17.12
N TYR A 55 15.06 14.85 -18.05
CA TYR A 55 14.39 13.68 -18.62
C TYR A 55 14.29 13.75 -20.14
N GLU A 56 14.09 12.61 -20.78
CA GLU A 56 13.73 12.52 -22.20
C GLU A 56 12.22 12.37 -22.34
N GLY A 57 11.66 12.92 -23.43
CA GLY A 57 10.22 12.90 -23.69
C GLY A 57 9.55 14.24 -23.44
N LYS A 58 8.24 14.25 -23.21
CA LYS A 58 7.45 15.47 -23.02
C LYS A 58 6.41 15.30 -21.93
N ILE A 59 6.33 16.29 -21.05
CA ILE A 59 5.25 16.46 -20.06
C ILE A 59 4.48 17.72 -20.44
N LYS A 60 3.23 17.56 -20.87
CA LYS A 60 2.35 18.66 -21.25
C LYS A 60 1.29 18.87 -20.17
N LYS A 61 1.11 20.13 -19.76
CA LYS A 61 0.10 20.57 -18.78
C LYS A 61 -0.86 21.52 -19.51
N GLU A 62 -1.97 20.98 -20.02
CA GLU A 62 -2.97 21.76 -20.75
C GLU A 62 -4.13 22.09 -19.80
N ASN A 63 -4.53 23.37 -19.72
CA ASN A 63 -5.57 23.84 -18.79
C ASN A 63 -5.31 23.41 -17.34
N CYS A 64 -4.06 23.53 -16.89
CA CYS A 64 -3.61 23.16 -15.55
C CYS A 64 -2.70 24.27 -15.02
N SER A 65 -3.31 25.35 -14.55
CA SER A 65 -2.61 26.54 -14.04
C SER A 65 -2.16 26.34 -12.58
N ARG A 66 -2.92 25.59 -11.81
CA ARG A 66 -2.66 25.37 -10.38
C ARG A 66 -2.61 23.89 -10.05
N ILE A 67 -1.50 23.46 -9.46
CA ILE A 67 -1.29 22.10 -8.94
C ILE A 67 -1.13 22.20 -7.43
N GLY A 68 -2.01 21.51 -6.69
CA GLY A 68 -1.85 21.26 -5.25
C GLY A 68 -1.02 20.00 -5.03
N TYR A 69 -0.18 19.99 -4.01
CA TYR A 69 0.65 18.82 -3.69
C TYR A 69 0.78 18.57 -2.20
N MET A 70 0.28 17.42 -1.75
CA MET A 70 0.45 16.94 -0.40
C MET A 70 1.53 15.86 -0.36
N LYS A 71 2.65 16.16 0.31
CA LYS A 71 3.78 15.24 0.50
C LYS A 71 3.47 14.18 1.58
N GLN A 72 4.18 13.04 1.49
CA GLN A 72 4.04 11.89 2.40
C GLN A 72 4.19 12.26 3.88
N GLN A 73 5.16 13.10 4.23
CA GLN A 73 5.38 13.56 5.61
C GLN A 73 5.27 15.10 5.65
N PRO A 74 4.11 15.62 5.99
CA PRO A 74 4.00 17.03 6.26
C PRO A 74 4.71 17.35 7.58
N VAL A 75 5.61 18.31 7.51
CA VAL A 75 6.28 18.84 8.71
C VAL A 75 5.26 19.64 9.50
N ARG A 76 4.92 19.19 10.71
CA ARG A 76 4.13 19.99 11.64
C ARG A 76 4.98 21.19 12.03
N LYS A 77 4.65 22.36 11.49
CA LYS A 77 5.24 23.61 11.95
C LYS A 77 4.75 23.83 13.38
N GLU A 78 5.60 24.45 14.24
CA GLU A 78 5.24 24.85 15.60
C GLU A 78 4.24 26.04 15.56
N GLU A 79 3.06 25.80 15.04
CA GLU A 79 1.94 26.75 14.98
C GLU A 79 1.08 26.59 16.24
N GLU A 80 1.72 26.68 17.41
CA GLU A 80 1.15 26.30 18.72
C GLU A 80 -0.10 27.10 19.12
N ASN A 81 -0.39 28.21 18.48
CA ASN A 81 -1.49 29.11 18.90
C ASN A 81 -2.61 29.26 17.86
N LEU A 82 -2.54 28.59 16.70
CA LEU A 82 -3.59 28.69 15.69
C LEU A 82 -4.79 27.79 16.02
N THR A 83 -5.99 28.29 15.75
CA THR A 83 -7.19 27.45 15.72
C THR A 83 -7.25 26.66 14.40
N VAL A 84 -8.05 25.60 14.39
CA VAL A 84 -8.35 24.82 13.16
C VAL A 84 -8.87 25.73 12.06
N PHE A 85 -9.74 26.69 12.42
CA PHE A 85 -10.28 27.65 11.45
C PHE A 85 -9.18 28.53 10.85
N GLU A 86 -8.36 29.16 11.69
CA GLU A 86 -7.27 30.03 11.23
C GLU A 86 -6.27 29.30 10.34
N PHE A 87 -5.97 28.03 10.65
CA PHE A 87 -5.12 27.19 9.83
C PHE A 87 -5.71 26.92 8.45
N LEU A 88 -7.00 26.59 8.38
CA LEU A 88 -7.70 26.31 7.12
C LEU A 88 -7.98 27.57 6.31
N ALA A 89 -8.20 28.70 6.97
CA ALA A 89 -8.50 29.98 6.35
C ALA A 89 -7.24 30.82 6.01
N GLU A 90 -6.04 30.37 6.35
CA GLU A 90 -4.80 31.16 6.26
C GLU A 90 -4.63 31.86 4.90
N ASP A 91 -4.77 31.12 3.79
CA ASP A 91 -4.59 31.67 2.44
C ASP A 91 -5.68 32.70 2.09
N PHE A 92 -6.91 32.50 2.57
CA PHE A 92 -8.02 33.43 2.36
C PHE A 92 -7.80 34.73 3.15
N LEU A 93 -7.46 34.60 4.44
CA LEU A 93 -7.19 35.73 5.32
C LEU A 93 -6.00 36.56 4.83
N MET A 94 -4.94 35.91 4.33
CA MET A 94 -3.80 36.61 3.73
C MET A 94 -4.19 37.41 2.49
N LYS A 95 -5.03 36.83 1.63
CA LYS A 95 -5.53 37.52 0.42
C LYS A 95 -6.46 38.68 0.76
N GLU A 96 -7.38 38.51 1.72
CA GLU A 96 -8.26 39.58 2.22
C GLU A 96 -7.45 40.74 2.79
N LYS A 97 -6.42 40.45 3.61
CA LYS A 97 -5.52 41.45 4.13
C LYS A 97 -4.79 42.21 3.03
N LYS A 98 -4.27 41.49 2.01
CA LYS A 98 -3.59 42.09 0.86
C LYS A 98 -4.54 42.99 0.05
N MET A 99 -5.80 42.57 -0.13
CA MET A 99 -6.82 43.42 -0.78
C MET A 99 -7.05 44.72 -0.01
N THR A 100 -7.18 44.63 1.30
CA THR A 100 -7.34 45.81 2.18
C THR A 100 -6.16 46.76 2.05
N GLU A 101 -4.93 46.22 2.11
CA GLU A 101 -3.69 47.02 1.93
C GLU A 101 -3.62 47.68 0.55
N LEU A 102 -4.05 47.01 -0.53
CA LEU A 102 -4.11 47.58 -1.87
C LEU A 102 -5.16 48.70 -1.98
N CYS A 103 -6.32 48.51 -1.35
CA CYS A 103 -7.35 49.57 -1.31
C CYS A 103 -6.86 50.81 -0.57
N GLU A 104 -6.16 50.64 0.59
CA GLU A 104 -5.58 51.77 1.33
C GLU A 104 -4.54 52.51 0.50
N LYS A 105 -3.61 51.81 -0.19
CA LYS A 105 -2.59 52.41 -1.04
C LYS A 105 -3.23 53.15 -2.24
N MET A 106 -4.27 52.60 -2.87
CA MET A 106 -4.98 53.26 -3.96
C MET A 106 -5.74 54.49 -3.48
N ALA A 107 -6.18 54.55 -2.22
CA ALA A 107 -6.82 55.71 -1.63
C ALA A 107 -5.81 56.84 -1.36
N GLU A 108 -4.53 56.52 -1.05
CA GLU A 108 -3.48 57.50 -0.85
C GLU A 108 -2.87 57.98 -2.15
N ASP A 109 -2.53 57.08 -3.07
CA ASP A 109 -1.93 57.37 -4.37
C ASP A 109 -2.36 56.36 -5.42
N TYR A 110 -3.31 56.75 -6.26
CA TYR A 110 -3.84 55.87 -7.31
C TYR A 110 -2.82 55.63 -8.42
N SER A 111 -2.60 54.37 -8.76
CA SER A 111 -1.85 54.01 -9.97
C SER A 111 -2.50 52.80 -10.69
N ASP A 112 -2.39 52.80 -12.02
CA ASP A 112 -2.94 51.69 -12.84
C ASP A 112 -2.30 50.35 -12.50
N THR A 113 -1.06 50.35 -11.99
CA THR A 113 -0.36 49.13 -11.53
C THR A 113 -0.98 48.56 -10.26
N LEU A 114 -1.35 49.40 -9.28
CA LEU A 114 -2.05 48.95 -8.06
C LEU A 114 -3.45 48.45 -8.37
N PHE A 115 -4.13 49.10 -9.30
CA PHE A 115 -5.45 48.65 -9.76
C PHE A 115 -5.38 47.30 -10.45
N LEU A 116 -4.40 47.07 -11.32
CA LEU A 116 -4.17 45.78 -11.98
C LEU A 116 -3.83 44.67 -10.95
N GLU A 117 -3.02 44.97 -9.94
CA GLU A 117 -2.75 44.02 -8.85
C GLU A 117 -4.01 43.66 -8.07
N TYR A 118 -4.89 44.64 -7.81
CA TYR A 118 -6.16 44.41 -7.17
C TYR A 118 -7.10 43.54 -8.02
N GLU A 119 -7.23 43.81 -9.32
CA GLU A 119 -8.04 43.00 -10.23
C GLU A 119 -7.51 41.56 -10.29
N ASN A 120 -6.21 41.36 -10.44
CA ASN A 120 -5.61 40.02 -10.44
C ASN A 120 -5.90 39.26 -9.13
N LEU A 121 -5.82 39.92 -7.98
CA LEU A 121 -6.12 39.32 -6.70
C LEU A 121 -7.60 38.96 -6.53
N LEU A 122 -8.49 39.79 -7.09
CA LEU A 122 -9.92 39.55 -7.13
C LEU A 122 -10.24 38.29 -7.94
N ASP A 123 -9.64 38.19 -9.15
CA ASP A 123 -9.78 37.02 -10.03
C ASP A 123 -9.24 35.75 -9.35
N GLU A 124 -8.12 35.84 -8.65
CA GLU A 124 -7.60 34.73 -7.85
C GLU A 124 -8.56 34.30 -6.74
N MET A 125 -9.19 35.26 -6.04
CA MET A 125 -10.15 34.96 -4.97
C MET A 125 -11.44 34.36 -5.52
N GLU A 126 -11.91 34.82 -6.68
CA GLU A 126 -13.08 34.25 -7.36
C GLU A 126 -12.79 32.81 -7.82
N ALA A 127 -11.60 32.56 -8.37
CA ALA A 127 -11.18 31.22 -8.82
C ALA A 127 -11.14 30.16 -7.71
N ILE A 128 -10.93 30.58 -6.46
CA ILE A 128 -10.93 29.69 -5.28
C ILE A 128 -12.24 29.74 -4.46
N ASP A 129 -13.31 30.35 -5.01
CA ASP A 129 -14.60 30.51 -4.33
C ASP A 129 -14.47 31.15 -2.93
N ALA A 130 -13.63 32.20 -2.81
CA ALA A 130 -13.32 32.84 -1.54
C ALA A 130 -14.54 33.42 -0.82
N ASN A 131 -15.62 33.76 -1.54
CA ASN A 131 -16.86 34.25 -0.92
C ASN A 131 -17.56 33.23 -0.01
N HIS A 132 -17.25 31.95 -0.19
CA HIS A 132 -17.91 30.86 0.53
C HIS A 132 -16.94 30.02 1.38
N TYR A 133 -15.68 30.45 1.57
CA TYR A 133 -14.66 29.63 2.23
C TYR A 133 -15.05 29.17 3.63
N GLU A 134 -15.71 30.01 4.46
CA GLU A 134 -16.17 29.62 5.80
C GLU A 134 -17.17 28.46 5.77
N SER A 135 -18.13 28.52 4.84
CA SER A 135 -19.12 27.46 4.68
C SER A 135 -18.51 26.18 4.11
N ASN A 136 -17.54 26.32 3.23
CA ASN A 136 -16.78 25.22 2.66
C ASN A 136 -15.91 24.55 3.73
N ILE A 137 -15.24 25.30 4.61
CA ILE A 137 -14.51 24.76 5.77
C ILE A 137 -15.45 23.90 6.64
N LYS A 138 -16.60 24.44 7.06
CA LYS A 138 -17.57 23.70 7.88
C LYS A 138 -18.04 22.41 7.21
N LYS A 139 -18.30 22.47 5.90
CA LYS A 139 -18.72 21.30 5.12
C LYS A 139 -17.64 20.23 5.07
N GLN A 140 -16.37 20.61 4.89
CA GLN A 140 -15.27 19.65 4.86
C GLN A 140 -14.99 19.04 6.23
N LEU A 141 -15.02 19.85 7.31
CA LEU A 141 -14.86 19.36 8.68
C LEU A 141 -15.95 18.34 9.05
N LYS A 142 -17.19 18.56 8.60
CA LYS A 142 -18.29 17.60 8.81
C LYS A 142 -18.02 16.25 8.12
N LEU A 143 -17.38 16.22 6.95
CA LEU A 143 -17.05 14.97 6.26
C LEU A 143 -16.07 14.08 7.05
N ILE A 144 -15.20 14.69 7.84
CA ILE A 144 -14.20 13.99 8.67
C ILE A 144 -14.63 13.83 10.13
N ASP A 145 -15.93 14.01 10.40
CA ASP A 145 -16.53 13.89 11.74
C ASP A 145 -15.93 14.87 12.78
N MET A 146 -15.42 16.05 12.33
CA MET A 146 -14.90 17.15 13.14
C MET A 146 -15.83 18.39 13.12
N GLU A 147 -17.16 18.20 13.06
CA GLU A 147 -18.13 19.29 13.08
C GLU A 147 -18.04 20.09 14.40
N GLY A 148 -17.86 21.40 14.31
CA GLY A 148 -17.71 22.27 15.48
C GLY A 148 -16.29 22.36 16.05
N ALA A 149 -15.29 21.78 15.37
CA ALA A 149 -13.88 21.84 15.78
C ALA A 149 -13.17 23.12 15.33
N GLU A 150 -13.84 24.05 14.66
CA GLU A 150 -13.27 25.29 14.16
C GLU A 150 -12.49 26.10 15.22
N PRO A 151 -13.00 26.29 16.47
CA PRO A 151 -12.29 27.01 17.52
C PRO A 151 -11.25 26.17 18.26
N LEU A 152 -11.10 24.88 17.95
CA LEU A 152 -10.15 24.01 18.62
C LEU A 152 -8.72 24.43 18.29
N ALA A 153 -7.84 24.48 19.31
CA ALA A 153 -6.44 24.76 19.09
C ALA A 153 -5.77 23.61 18.29
N LEU A 154 -4.99 23.96 17.28
CA LEU A 154 -4.36 23.01 16.38
C LEU A 154 -3.41 22.02 17.09
N CYS A 155 -2.81 22.44 18.21
CA CYS A 155 -1.95 21.58 19.03
C CYS A 155 -2.71 20.41 19.69
N LEU A 156 -4.03 20.52 19.89
CA LEU A 156 -4.88 19.47 20.48
C LEU A 156 -5.35 18.43 19.46
N VAL A 157 -5.13 18.68 18.17
CA VAL A 157 -5.53 17.79 17.10
C VAL A 157 -4.56 16.61 16.98
N SER A 158 -5.06 15.41 16.82
CA SER A 158 -4.23 14.20 16.60
C SER A 158 -3.44 14.30 15.28
N GLY A 159 -2.35 13.53 15.15
CA GLY A 159 -1.55 13.51 13.92
C GLY A 159 -2.33 13.10 12.68
N GLY A 160 -3.30 12.18 12.81
CA GLY A 160 -4.18 11.74 11.72
C GLY A 160 -5.15 12.83 11.30
N GLU A 161 -5.82 13.48 12.26
CA GLU A 161 -6.71 14.61 12.01
C GLU A 161 -5.95 15.80 11.40
N TYR A 162 -4.76 16.12 11.90
CA TYR A 162 -3.92 17.17 11.33
C TYR A 162 -3.61 16.92 9.84
N LYS A 163 -3.33 15.67 9.48
CA LYS A 163 -3.10 15.28 8.08
C LYS A 163 -4.35 15.48 7.22
N LEU A 164 -5.54 15.19 7.73
CA LEU A 164 -6.79 15.47 7.04
C LEU A 164 -7.05 16.99 6.91
N LEU A 165 -6.74 17.78 7.93
CA LEU A 165 -6.83 19.24 7.86
C LEU A 165 -5.91 19.83 6.80
N GLN A 166 -4.69 19.30 6.65
CA GLN A 166 -3.79 19.72 5.56
C GLN A 166 -4.36 19.40 4.19
N LEU A 167 -4.96 18.22 4.03
CA LEU A 167 -5.66 17.87 2.77
C LEU A 167 -6.81 18.84 2.51
N ILE A 168 -7.63 19.14 3.53
CA ILE A 168 -8.74 20.09 3.39
C ILE A 168 -8.21 21.47 2.97
N LYS A 169 -7.10 21.95 3.57
CA LYS A 169 -6.47 23.22 3.20
C LYS A 169 -6.13 23.27 1.72
N GLU A 170 -5.48 22.23 1.19
CA GLU A 170 -5.18 22.13 -0.24
C GLU A 170 -6.43 22.07 -1.11
N MET A 171 -7.47 21.31 -0.69
CA MET A 171 -8.72 21.17 -1.43
C MET A 171 -9.51 22.47 -1.50
N LEU A 172 -9.50 23.30 -0.44
CA LEU A 172 -10.19 24.58 -0.38
C LEU A 172 -9.65 25.58 -1.43
N LEU A 173 -8.38 25.43 -1.81
CA LEU A 173 -7.76 26.27 -2.83
C LEU A 173 -8.14 25.86 -4.26
N LEU A 174 -8.97 24.84 -4.44
CA LEU A 174 -9.49 24.34 -5.70
C LEU A 174 -8.43 24.20 -6.81
N PRO A 175 -7.32 23.48 -6.62
CA PRO A 175 -6.34 23.26 -7.68
C PRO A 175 -6.94 22.48 -8.85
N ASP A 176 -6.44 22.71 -10.07
CA ASP A 176 -6.88 21.98 -11.26
C ASP A 176 -6.47 20.50 -11.17
N LEU A 177 -5.27 20.24 -10.64
CA LEU A 177 -4.77 18.92 -10.30
C LEU A 177 -4.33 18.90 -8.83
N LEU A 178 -4.86 17.97 -8.05
CA LEU A 178 -4.41 17.70 -6.70
C LEU A 178 -3.62 16.39 -6.68
N ILE A 179 -2.36 16.47 -6.23
CA ILE A 179 -1.46 15.31 -6.09
C ILE A 179 -1.34 14.94 -4.62
N LEU A 180 -1.56 13.66 -4.30
CA LEU A 180 -1.43 13.12 -2.95
C LEU A 180 -0.44 11.95 -2.96
N ASP A 181 0.65 12.09 -2.20
CA ASP A 181 1.67 11.02 -2.07
C ASP A 181 1.53 10.33 -0.71
N GLU A 182 1.01 9.10 -0.71
CA GLU A 182 0.70 8.27 0.47
C GLU A 182 -0.12 9.03 1.55
N PRO A 183 -1.31 9.57 1.19
CA PRO A 183 -2.11 10.33 2.13
C PRO A 183 -2.66 9.49 3.30
N ASP A 184 -2.72 8.18 3.13
CA ASP A 184 -3.22 7.20 4.09
C ASP A 184 -2.20 6.76 5.14
N ALA A 185 -0.91 7.08 4.97
CA ALA A 185 0.12 6.65 5.91
C ALA A 185 -0.16 7.15 7.35
N PHE A 186 -0.12 6.22 8.32
CA PHE A 186 -0.35 6.46 9.76
C PHE A 186 -1.77 6.90 10.16
N LEU A 187 -2.77 6.80 9.26
CA LEU A 187 -4.16 7.06 9.62
C LEU A 187 -4.77 5.82 10.29
N ASP A 188 -5.50 6.03 11.37
CA ASP A 188 -6.39 5.02 11.91
C ASP A 188 -7.65 4.85 11.01
N PHE A 189 -8.47 3.84 11.30
CA PHE A 189 -9.60 3.53 10.43
C PHE A 189 -10.65 4.65 10.35
N GLY A 190 -10.87 5.40 11.44
CA GLY A 190 -11.78 6.55 11.45
C GLY A 190 -11.30 7.65 10.51
N ASN A 191 -10.03 8.04 10.64
CA ASN A 191 -9.39 9.04 9.78
C ASN A 191 -9.28 8.56 8.33
N LEU A 192 -9.03 7.26 8.09
CA LEU A 192 -9.01 6.68 6.75
C LEU A 192 -10.38 6.78 6.06
N ASN A 193 -11.47 6.55 6.78
CA ASN A 193 -12.82 6.76 6.26
C ASN A 193 -13.10 8.24 5.97
N GLY A 194 -12.63 9.16 6.83
CA GLY A 194 -12.64 10.60 6.57
C GLY A 194 -11.91 10.96 5.28
N LEU A 195 -10.70 10.43 5.07
CA LEU A 195 -9.93 10.60 3.84
C LEU A 195 -10.71 10.11 2.61
N ARG A 196 -11.34 8.93 2.67
CA ARG A 196 -12.20 8.42 1.60
C ARG A 196 -13.34 9.38 1.26
N LYS A 197 -14.05 9.89 2.30
CA LYS A 197 -15.16 10.85 2.10
C LYS A 197 -14.66 12.13 1.43
N LEU A 198 -13.48 12.67 1.83
CA LEU A 198 -12.86 13.84 1.22
C LEU A 198 -12.53 13.59 -0.25
N ILE A 199 -11.81 12.50 -0.56
CA ILE A 199 -11.46 12.13 -1.94
C ILE A 199 -12.70 12.04 -2.81
N ASN A 200 -13.74 11.32 -2.37
CA ASN A 200 -14.97 11.14 -3.15
C ASN A 200 -15.81 12.43 -3.29
N SER A 201 -15.65 13.38 -2.37
CA SER A 201 -16.32 14.70 -2.47
C SER A 201 -15.64 15.66 -3.44
N TYR A 202 -14.35 15.43 -3.74
CA TYR A 202 -13.56 16.28 -4.64
C TYR A 202 -13.99 16.08 -6.10
N LYS A 203 -14.30 17.18 -6.81
CA LYS A 203 -14.88 17.11 -8.16
C LYS A 203 -13.87 17.36 -9.27
N ARG A 204 -12.68 17.85 -8.93
CA ARG A 204 -11.61 18.13 -9.89
C ARG A 204 -10.68 16.94 -10.04
N THR A 205 -9.63 17.10 -10.82
CA THR A 205 -8.67 16.02 -11.12
C THR A 205 -7.80 15.68 -9.92
N LEU A 206 -7.65 14.39 -9.68
CA LEU A 206 -6.89 13.86 -8.56
C LEU A 206 -5.89 12.80 -9.03
N LEU A 207 -4.63 12.90 -8.54
CA LEU A 207 -3.59 11.89 -8.75
C LEU A 207 -3.05 11.45 -7.39
N VAL A 208 -3.26 10.19 -7.03
CA VAL A 208 -2.88 9.64 -5.73
C VAL A 208 -1.89 8.52 -5.88
N VAL A 209 -0.85 8.53 -5.06
CA VAL A 209 0.01 7.36 -4.83
C VAL A 209 -0.43 6.72 -3.53
N THR A 210 -0.91 5.49 -3.56
CA THR A 210 -1.29 4.75 -2.36
C THR A 210 -1.19 3.25 -2.56
N HIS A 211 -0.95 2.54 -1.46
CA HIS A 211 -1.01 1.08 -1.37
C HIS A 211 -2.18 0.59 -0.50
N ASN A 212 -2.99 1.51 -0.02
CA ASN A 212 -4.12 1.19 0.85
C ASN A 212 -5.29 0.60 0.05
N ARG A 213 -5.59 -0.66 0.28
CA ARG A 213 -6.64 -1.40 -0.45
C ARG A 213 -8.03 -0.79 -0.30
N TYR A 214 -8.34 -0.23 0.87
CA TYR A 214 -9.63 0.41 1.13
C TYR A 214 -9.85 1.62 0.21
N LEU A 215 -8.84 2.48 0.04
CA LEU A 215 -8.90 3.60 -0.88
C LEU A 215 -8.92 3.14 -2.34
N LEU A 216 -8.10 2.13 -2.68
CA LEU A 216 -8.04 1.58 -4.04
C LEU A 216 -9.39 1.05 -4.51
N GLU A 217 -10.16 0.42 -3.63
CA GLU A 217 -11.47 -0.15 -3.98
C GLU A 217 -12.58 0.90 -4.09
N HIS A 218 -12.47 2.05 -3.38
CA HIS A 218 -13.60 2.96 -3.21
C HIS A 218 -13.42 4.38 -3.78
N CYS A 219 -12.22 4.75 -4.27
CA CYS A 219 -11.94 6.16 -4.58
C CYS A 219 -11.55 6.44 -6.02
N PHE A 220 -11.13 5.45 -6.80
CA PHE A 220 -10.47 5.69 -8.09
C PHE A 220 -11.20 5.04 -9.25
N ASN A 221 -11.18 5.72 -10.39
CA ASN A 221 -11.76 5.25 -11.64
C ASN A 221 -10.71 5.02 -12.73
N LYS A 222 -9.44 5.31 -12.45
CA LYS A 222 -8.31 5.06 -13.35
C LYS A 222 -7.08 4.62 -12.55
N ILE A 223 -6.41 3.59 -13.04
CA ILE A 223 -5.21 3.02 -12.42
C ILE A 223 -4.04 3.16 -13.38
N LEU A 224 -2.94 3.68 -12.86
CA LEU A 224 -1.65 3.78 -13.51
C LEU A 224 -0.71 2.77 -12.81
N HIS A 225 -0.52 1.61 -13.43
CA HIS A 225 0.33 0.58 -12.87
C HIS A 225 1.74 0.69 -13.41
N MET A 226 2.69 0.90 -12.50
CA MET A 226 4.13 1.02 -12.79
C MET A 226 4.85 -0.24 -12.39
N GLU A 227 5.51 -0.91 -13.33
CA GLU A 227 6.36 -2.07 -13.10
C GLU A 227 7.42 -2.18 -14.20
N ASP A 228 8.63 -2.69 -13.85
CA ASP A 228 9.73 -2.96 -14.80
C ASP A 228 10.00 -1.83 -15.81
N LYS A 229 10.04 -0.56 -15.33
CA LYS A 229 10.28 0.67 -16.11
C LYS A 229 9.14 1.06 -17.07
N ASP A 230 8.06 0.32 -17.11
CA ASP A 230 6.87 0.55 -17.93
C ASP A 230 5.69 1.06 -17.08
N LEU A 231 4.71 1.67 -17.72
CA LEU A 231 3.47 2.11 -17.10
C LEU A 231 2.30 1.67 -17.97
N GLN A 232 1.34 1.00 -17.36
CA GLN A 232 0.11 0.58 -18.01
C GLN A 232 -1.07 1.34 -17.42
N GLU A 233 -1.89 1.92 -18.30
CA GLU A 233 -3.14 2.57 -17.95
C GLU A 233 -4.28 1.58 -17.93
N PHE A 234 -5.13 1.68 -16.92
CA PHE A 234 -6.37 0.94 -16.85
C PHE A 234 -7.52 1.87 -16.46
N GLU A 235 -8.56 1.94 -17.31
CA GLU A 235 -9.80 2.65 -17.02
C GLU A 235 -10.76 1.70 -16.28
N GLY A 236 -11.11 2.04 -15.04
CA GLY A 236 -11.94 1.23 -14.17
C GLY A 236 -11.48 1.27 -12.71
N ASN A 237 -12.26 0.65 -11.84
CA ASN A 237 -11.92 0.56 -10.43
C ASN A 237 -10.91 -0.57 -10.14
N PHE A 238 -10.37 -0.58 -8.93
CA PHE A 238 -9.34 -1.56 -8.53
C PHE A 238 -9.83 -3.01 -8.56
N ALA A 239 -11.11 -3.24 -8.30
CA ALA A 239 -11.70 -4.58 -8.39
C ALA A 239 -11.74 -5.08 -9.83
N GLU A 240 -12.10 -4.21 -10.79
CA GLU A 240 -12.07 -4.52 -12.23
C GLU A 240 -10.65 -4.74 -12.74
N TYR A 241 -9.70 -3.94 -12.26
CA TYR A 241 -8.27 -4.10 -12.55
C TYR A 241 -7.73 -5.47 -12.10
N ASN A 242 -7.96 -5.86 -10.84
CA ASN A 242 -7.55 -7.18 -10.34
C ASN A 242 -8.18 -8.31 -11.14
N GLN A 243 -9.42 -8.12 -11.54
CA GLN A 243 -10.15 -9.05 -12.39
C GLN A 243 -9.44 -9.21 -13.75
N MET A 244 -9.11 -8.11 -14.41
CA MET A 244 -8.43 -8.16 -15.70
C MET A 244 -7.04 -8.80 -15.59
N LEU A 245 -6.29 -8.51 -14.52
CA LEU A 245 -5.03 -9.20 -14.24
C LEU A 245 -5.20 -10.71 -14.10
N LEU A 246 -6.24 -11.14 -13.41
CA LEU A 246 -6.53 -12.55 -13.21
C LEU A 246 -6.90 -13.23 -14.53
N LEU A 247 -7.72 -12.58 -15.36
CA LEU A 247 -8.10 -13.06 -16.68
C LEU A 247 -6.89 -13.17 -17.62
N HIS A 248 -6.10 -12.12 -17.73
CA HIS A 248 -4.85 -12.13 -18.50
C HIS A 248 -3.91 -13.25 -18.07
N LYS A 249 -3.81 -13.48 -16.77
CA LYS A 249 -2.99 -14.56 -16.23
C LYS A 249 -3.53 -15.93 -16.65
N LEU A 250 -4.85 -16.08 -16.63
CA LEU A 250 -5.53 -17.32 -17.07
C LEU A 250 -5.30 -17.56 -18.56
N GLU A 251 -5.54 -16.58 -19.40
CA GLU A 251 -5.36 -16.66 -20.86
C GLU A 251 -3.92 -16.94 -21.26
N LYS A 252 -2.96 -16.22 -20.69
CA LYS A 252 -1.54 -16.41 -20.99
C LYS A 252 -1.01 -17.77 -20.52
N GLN A 253 -1.50 -18.27 -19.37
CA GLN A 253 -1.13 -19.62 -18.94
C GLN A 253 -1.75 -20.70 -19.82
N GLU A 254 -2.97 -20.49 -20.30
CA GLU A 254 -3.61 -21.38 -21.26
C GLU A 254 -2.80 -21.43 -22.56
N GLN A 255 -2.45 -20.26 -23.13
CA GLN A 255 -1.61 -20.14 -24.32
C GLN A 255 -0.22 -20.78 -24.14
N SER A 256 0.45 -20.43 -23.03
CA SER A 256 1.75 -21.02 -22.69
C SER A 256 1.70 -22.54 -22.55
N SER A 257 0.60 -23.08 -21.99
CA SER A 257 0.41 -24.54 -21.88
C SER A 257 0.25 -25.20 -23.22
N LEU A 258 -0.49 -24.61 -24.15
CA LEU A 258 -0.68 -25.12 -25.52
C LEU A 258 0.66 -25.09 -26.29
N GLU A 259 1.40 -24.00 -26.19
CA GLU A 259 2.73 -23.90 -26.82
C GLU A 259 3.73 -24.91 -26.24
N GLN A 260 3.73 -25.12 -24.93
CA GLN A 260 4.57 -26.13 -24.28
C GLN A 260 4.21 -27.55 -24.73
N GLU A 261 2.92 -27.86 -24.90
CA GLU A 261 2.49 -29.15 -25.45
C GLU A 261 2.96 -29.34 -26.90
N GLU A 262 2.88 -28.29 -27.74
CA GLU A 262 3.35 -28.33 -29.13
C GLU A 262 4.85 -28.54 -29.21
N ILE A 263 5.62 -27.82 -28.38
CA ILE A 263 7.07 -28.02 -28.26
C ILE A 263 7.37 -29.46 -27.85
N LEU A 264 6.73 -29.98 -26.81
CA LEU A 264 6.96 -31.34 -26.32
C LEU A 264 6.60 -32.42 -27.37
N ARG A 265 5.51 -32.23 -28.12
CA ARG A 265 5.14 -33.12 -29.23
C ARG A 265 6.20 -33.08 -30.35
N THR A 266 6.67 -31.89 -30.67
CA THR A 266 7.71 -31.70 -31.71
C THR A 266 9.06 -32.27 -31.27
N GLU A 267 9.45 -32.13 -30.01
CA GLU A 267 10.65 -32.76 -29.43
C GLU A 267 10.60 -34.29 -29.54
N LYS A 268 9.50 -34.90 -29.11
CA LYS A 268 9.32 -36.36 -29.23
C LYS A 268 9.38 -36.84 -30.67
N MET A 269 8.89 -36.02 -31.62
CA MET A 269 8.96 -36.33 -33.03
C MET A 269 10.43 -36.24 -33.57
N VAL A 270 11.15 -35.19 -33.18
CA VAL A 270 12.58 -35.02 -33.51
C VAL A 270 13.39 -36.18 -32.96
N ASP A 271 13.20 -36.59 -31.70
CA ASP A 271 13.87 -37.73 -31.08
C ASP A 271 13.64 -39.05 -31.81
N ARG A 272 12.40 -39.30 -32.26
CA ARG A 272 12.08 -40.47 -33.07
C ARG A 272 12.83 -40.44 -34.42
N MET A 273 12.76 -39.31 -35.11
CA MET A 273 13.41 -39.13 -36.40
C MET A 273 14.94 -39.25 -36.28
N GLN A 274 15.56 -38.77 -35.18
CA GLN A 274 16.97 -38.97 -34.91
C GLN A 274 17.33 -40.44 -34.73
N LYS A 275 16.53 -41.20 -33.99
CA LYS A 275 16.73 -42.65 -33.80
C LYS A 275 16.54 -43.44 -35.09
N GLU A 276 15.66 -43.02 -35.97
CA GLU A 276 15.45 -43.61 -37.28
C GLU A 276 16.57 -43.24 -38.25
N ALA A 277 17.02 -41.97 -38.25
CA ALA A 277 18.12 -41.51 -39.08
C ALA A 277 19.46 -42.16 -38.71
N SER A 278 19.68 -42.49 -37.44
CA SER A 278 20.89 -43.21 -36.97
C SER A 278 20.89 -44.69 -37.36
N ARG A 279 19.75 -45.24 -37.80
CA ARG A 279 19.62 -46.66 -38.22
C ARG A 279 19.57 -46.87 -39.73
N ALA A 280 19.29 -45.82 -40.49
CA ALA A 280 19.13 -45.87 -41.94
C ALA A 280 19.83 -44.66 -42.57
N ASP A 281 20.84 -44.90 -43.40
CA ASP A 281 21.61 -43.86 -44.09
C ASP A 281 20.83 -43.30 -45.29
N ILE A 282 19.71 -42.60 -45.04
CA ILE A 282 18.82 -42.06 -46.06
C ILE A 282 18.92 -40.53 -46.06
N ALA A 283 19.52 -39.94 -47.09
CA ALA A 283 19.75 -38.48 -47.21
C ALA A 283 18.46 -37.61 -47.15
N SER A 284 17.29 -38.17 -47.51
CA SER A 284 16.01 -37.49 -47.41
C SER A 284 15.53 -37.37 -45.96
N LEU A 285 15.82 -38.34 -45.11
CA LEU A 285 15.47 -38.33 -43.67
C LEU A 285 16.32 -37.30 -42.90
N GLY A 286 17.60 -37.13 -43.27
CA GLY A 286 18.47 -36.09 -42.71
C GLY A 286 17.96 -34.68 -42.99
N ARG A 287 17.47 -34.39 -44.20
CA ARG A 287 16.85 -33.09 -44.54
C ARG A 287 15.56 -32.83 -43.80
N ALA A 288 14.70 -33.82 -43.66
CA ALA A 288 13.46 -33.71 -42.89
C ALA A 288 13.71 -33.48 -41.40
N LEU A 289 14.72 -34.17 -40.83
CA LEU A 289 15.15 -33.99 -39.46
C LEU A 289 15.65 -32.54 -39.21
N HIS A 290 16.53 -32.04 -40.10
CA HIS A 290 17.03 -30.67 -39.96
C HIS A 290 15.91 -29.61 -40.07
N ALA A 291 14.98 -29.78 -41.00
CA ALA A 291 13.81 -28.90 -41.11
C ALA A 291 12.94 -28.91 -39.83
N LYS A 292 12.78 -30.09 -39.22
CA LYS A 292 11.99 -30.22 -37.97
C LYS A 292 12.73 -29.66 -36.75
N GLN A 293 14.04 -29.79 -36.69
CA GLN A 293 14.90 -29.16 -35.68
C GLN A 293 14.83 -27.62 -35.75
N THR A 294 14.97 -27.07 -36.97
CA THR A 294 14.83 -25.62 -37.20
C THR A 294 13.44 -25.12 -36.82
N HIS A 295 12.38 -25.91 -37.09
CA HIS A 295 11.02 -25.58 -36.64
C HIS A 295 10.91 -25.61 -35.12
N LEU A 296 11.46 -26.61 -34.44
CA LEU A 296 11.48 -26.69 -32.97
C LEU A 296 12.23 -25.51 -32.35
N GLU A 297 13.36 -25.10 -32.89
CA GLU A 297 14.07 -23.92 -32.44
C GLU A 297 13.25 -22.64 -32.59
N ARG A 298 12.54 -22.48 -33.73
CA ARG A 298 11.64 -21.34 -33.93
C ARG A 298 10.48 -21.36 -32.94
N LEU A 299 9.88 -22.52 -32.62
CA LEU A 299 8.87 -22.66 -31.62
C LEU A 299 9.39 -22.25 -30.23
N LYS A 300 10.59 -22.73 -29.85
CA LYS A 300 11.22 -22.36 -28.58
C LYS A 300 11.56 -20.87 -28.48
N GLN A 301 11.93 -20.23 -29.59
CA GLN A 301 12.23 -18.80 -29.64
C GLN A 301 10.94 -17.93 -29.58
N ARG A 302 9.81 -18.42 -30.12
CA ARG A 302 8.51 -17.74 -30.12
C ARG A 302 7.68 -18.03 -28.88
N ALA A 303 8.03 -19.11 -28.14
CA ALA A 303 7.27 -19.50 -26.97
C ALA A 303 7.15 -18.32 -26.00
N ILE A 304 5.92 -17.96 -25.71
CA ILE A 304 5.61 -16.89 -24.77
C ILE A 304 6.19 -17.29 -23.43
N LYS A 305 7.19 -16.55 -22.97
CA LYS A 305 7.67 -16.67 -21.59
C LYS A 305 6.49 -16.40 -20.66
N PRO A 306 6.36 -17.17 -19.53
CA PRO A 306 5.25 -16.97 -18.60
C PRO A 306 5.09 -15.50 -18.21
N PRO A 307 3.90 -15.13 -17.74
CA PRO A 307 3.25 -13.86 -18.01
C PRO A 307 4.03 -12.65 -17.57
N PHE A 308 3.78 -11.58 -18.27
CA PHE A 308 4.35 -10.26 -18.32
C PHE A 308 4.41 -9.48 -17.00
N LEU A 309 3.85 -10.01 -15.95
CA LEU A 309 3.87 -9.47 -14.61
C LEU A 309 4.32 -10.59 -13.65
N GLU A 310 5.57 -11.02 -13.78
CA GLU A 310 6.27 -11.50 -12.59
C GLU A 310 6.56 -10.28 -11.71
N ILE A 311 5.50 -9.82 -11.05
CA ILE A 311 5.64 -8.95 -9.91
C ILE A 311 6.59 -9.67 -8.97
N LYS A 312 7.77 -9.13 -8.76
CA LYS A 312 8.78 -9.68 -7.86
C LYS A 312 8.27 -9.55 -6.44
N ARG A 313 7.45 -10.51 -6.03
CA ARG A 313 6.92 -10.57 -4.68
C ARG A 313 8.03 -11.01 -3.74
N PRO A 314 8.23 -10.34 -2.61
CA PRO A 314 9.12 -10.85 -1.58
C PRO A 314 8.61 -12.20 -1.09
N GLN A 315 9.49 -13.17 -0.93
CA GLN A 315 9.15 -14.46 -0.35
C GLN A 315 9.29 -14.38 1.17
N ILE A 316 8.26 -13.85 1.84
CA ILE A 316 8.22 -13.79 3.29
C ILE A 316 7.82 -15.18 3.78
N VAL A 317 8.65 -15.81 4.61
CA VAL A 317 8.37 -17.13 5.21
C VAL A 317 8.80 -17.08 6.65
N PHE A 318 7.86 -17.32 7.56
CA PHE A 318 8.21 -17.50 8.97
C PHE A 318 8.50 -18.97 9.25
N PRO A 319 9.62 -19.30 9.95
CA PRO A 319 9.94 -20.68 10.29
C PRO A 319 8.81 -21.27 11.15
N GLN A 320 8.50 -22.53 10.94
CA GLN A 320 7.50 -23.20 11.75
C GLN A 320 8.02 -23.31 13.18
N ALA A 321 7.23 -22.83 14.14
CA ALA A 321 7.48 -23.04 15.54
C ALA A 321 7.32 -24.54 15.89
N GLU A 322 8.12 -25.03 16.82
CA GLU A 322 7.87 -26.35 17.41
C GLU A 322 6.63 -26.25 18.29
N LEU A 323 5.51 -26.77 17.81
CA LEU A 323 4.26 -26.79 18.55
C LEU A 323 4.35 -27.77 19.71
N SER A 324 3.73 -27.43 20.82
CA SER A 324 3.55 -28.37 21.95
C SER A 324 2.70 -29.57 21.48
N LYS A 325 3.08 -30.77 21.89
CA LYS A 325 2.31 -32.01 21.58
C LYS A 325 1.11 -32.20 22.51
N GLU A 326 0.76 -31.21 23.30
CA GLU A 326 -0.33 -31.26 24.25
C GLU A 326 -1.69 -31.10 23.56
N GLN A 327 -2.74 -31.66 24.17
CA GLN A 327 -4.10 -31.65 23.59
C GLN A 327 -4.77 -30.26 23.63
N GLU A 328 -4.30 -29.35 24.49
CA GLU A 328 -4.81 -27.97 24.60
C GLU A 328 -3.73 -26.94 24.24
N PRO A 329 -4.08 -25.86 23.50
CA PRO A 329 -3.13 -24.81 23.19
C PRO A 329 -2.56 -24.15 24.44
N GLU A 330 -1.25 -24.09 24.53
CA GLU A 330 -0.55 -23.53 25.68
C GLU A 330 -0.59 -22.01 25.71
N VAL A 331 -0.65 -21.40 26.89
CA VAL A 331 -0.57 -19.95 27.07
C VAL A 331 0.89 -19.51 26.97
N LEU A 332 1.22 -18.69 25.97
CA LEU A 332 2.57 -18.15 25.76
C LEU A 332 2.77 -16.80 26.44
N LEU A 333 1.70 -16.00 26.52
CA LEU A 333 1.71 -14.65 27.07
C LEU A 333 0.43 -14.40 27.86
N ARG A 334 0.56 -13.78 29.03
CA ARG A 334 -0.55 -13.33 29.85
C ARG A 334 -0.26 -11.93 30.42
N ALA A 335 -1.15 -11.00 30.20
CA ALA A 335 -1.19 -9.73 30.91
C ALA A 335 -2.28 -9.80 31.99
N GLU A 336 -1.97 -9.39 33.22
CA GLU A 336 -2.90 -9.38 34.36
C GLU A 336 -2.88 -8.01 35.03
N ASN A 337 -4.05 -7.37 35.09
CA ASN A 337 -4.24 -6.06 35.73
C ASN A 337 -3.19 -5.02 35.28
N TYR A 338 -2.78 -5.11 34.01
CA TYR A 338 -1.79 -4.20 33.46
C TYR A 338 -2.40 -2.81 33.26
N SER A 339 -1.68 -1.79 33.70
CA SER A 339 -2.06 -0.38 33.50
C SER A 339 -0.89 0.41 32.95
N LEU A 340 -1.19 1.30 32.01
CA LEU A 340 -0.22 2.19 31.36
C LEU A 340 -0.64 3.63 31.54
N SER A 341 0.25 4.43 32.12
CA SER A 341 0.06 5.86 32.29
C SER A 341 1.33 6.64 31.99
N PHE A 342 1.17 7.79 31.36
CA PHE A 342 2.19 8.84 31.25
C PHE A 342 1.68 10.08 32.01
N GLU A 343 1.38 11.16 31.32
CA GLU A 343 0.69 12.32 31.89
C GLU A 343 -0.78 11.99 32.17
N GLU A 344 -1.38 11.13 31.32
CA GLU A 344 -2.71 10.58 31.47
C GLU A 344 -2.69 9.05 31.49
N VAL A 345 -3.76 8.44 32.05
CA VAL A 345 -3.96 7.00 32.00
C VAL A 345 -4.41 6.61 30.60
N LEU A 346 -3.60 5.82 29.89
CA LEU A 346 -3.87 5.32 28.55
C LEU A 346 -4.59 3.98 28.56
N LEU A 347 -4.13 3.04 29.40
CA LEU A 347 -4.75 1.73 29.61
C LEU A 347 -4.92 1.50 31.12
N LYS A 348 -6.05 0.90 31.52
CA LYS A 348 -6.36 0.68 32.92
C LYS A 348 -6.84 -0.75 33.15
N ASP A 349 -6.17 -1.46 34.08
CA ASP A 349 -6.54 -2.80 34.60
C ASP A 349 -6.88 -3.81 33.49
N ILE A 350 -6.12 -3.79 32.38
CA ILE A 350 -6.33 -4.69 31.27
C ILE A 350 -5.79 -6.09 31.54
N SER A 351 -6.53 -7.10 31.12
CA SER A 351 -6.12 -8.50 31.23
C SER A 351 -6.47 -9.26 29.95
N PHE A 352 -5.50 -10.00 29.42
CA PHE A 352 -5.68 -10.85 28.25
C PHE A 352 -4.63 -11.97 28.20
N GLU A 353 -4.90 -12.98 27.38
CA GLU A 353 -3.99 -14.10 27.11
C GLU A 353 -3.82 -14.29 25.61
N VAL A 354 -2.60 -14.73 25.23
CA VAL A 354 -2.25 -15.18 23.89
C VAL A 354 -1.83 -16.64 23.98
N LYS A 355 -2.52 -17.50 23.26
CA LYS A 355 -2.27 -18.94 23.22
C LYS A 355 -1.51 -19.33 21.95
N GLU A 356 -0.84 -20.45 22.02
CA GLU A 356 -0.15 -21.05 20.89
C GLU A 356 -1.08 -21.17 19.68
N GLY A 357 -0.60 -20.75 18.51
CA GLY A 357 -1.35 -20.76 17.27
C GLY A 357 -2.35 -19.61 17.09
N GLU A 358 -2.73 -18.84 18.14
CA GLU A 358 -3.66 -17.73 18.02
C GLU A 358 -3.05 -16.54 17.25
N LYS A 359 -3.85 -15.94 16.38
CA LYS A 359 -3.52 -14.68 15.70
C LYS A 359 -4.43 -13.59 16.25
N ILE A 360 -3.85 -12.62 16.96
CA ILE A 360 -4.60 -11.58 17.66
C ILE A 360 -4.21 -10.20 17.10
N ALA A 361 -5.21 -9.40 16.72
CA ALA A 361 -5.02 -8.01 16.35
C ALA A 361 -5.41 -7.08 17.51
N LEU A 362 -4.51 -6.18 17.89
CA LEU A 362 -4.75 -5.11 18.86
C LEU A 362 -5.13 -3.84 18.09
N VAL A 363 -6.38 -3.40 18.22
CA VAL A 363 -6.98 -2.31 17.45
C VAL A 363 -7.47 -1.20 18.38
N GLY A 364 -7.34 0.04 17.96
CA GLY A 364 -7.82 1.20 18.72
C GLY A 364 -7.26 2.51 18.17
N PRO A 365 -7.74 3.68 18.63
CA PRO A 365 -7.27 4.98 18.18
C PRO A 365 -5.76 5.18 18.35
N ASN A 366 -5.20 6.13 17.62
CA ASN A 366 -3.79 6.50 17.79
C ASN A 366 -3.56 7.11 19.18
N GLY A 367 -2.35 6.91 19.74
CA GLY A 367 -2.00 7.43 21.07
C GLY A 367 -2.54 6.63 22.27
N THR A 368 -3.28 5.53 22.07
CA THR A 368 -3.83 4.71 23.18
C THR A 368 -2.83 3.76 23.84
N GLY A 369 -1.54 3.82 23.47
CA GLY A 369 -0.48 3.04 24.14
C GLY A 369 -0.24 1.64 23.55
N LYS A 370 -0.77 1.30 22.37
CA LYS A 370 -0.60 -0.02 21.71
C LYS A 370 0.86 -0.40 21.49
N THR A 371 1.63 0.47 20.85
CA THR A 371 3.08 0.28 20.63
C THR A 371 3.86 0.14 21.93
N THR A 372 3.50 0.92 22.97
CA THR A 372 4.15 0.85 24.28
C THR A 372 3.84 -0.49 24.97
N LEU A 373 2.60 -0.98 24.88
CA LEU A 373 2.24 -2.31 25.37
C LEU A 373 3.09 -3.40 24.66
N MET A 374 3.25 -3.32 23.32
CA MET A 374 4.10 -4.25 22.56
C MET A 374 5.55 -4.24 23.03
N ARG A 375 6.11 -3.05 23.31
CA ARG A 375 7.48 -2.91 23.88
C ARG A 375 7.59 -3.54 25.24
N HIS A 376 6.66 -3.27 26.16
CA HIS A 376 6.65 -3.87 27.51
C HIS A 376 6.50 -5.40 27.44
N ILE A 377 5.75 -5.93 26.46
CA ILE A 377 5.70 -7.37 26.20
C ILE A 377 7.05 -7.88 25.71
N TYR A 378 7.76 -7.16 24.87
CA TYR A 378 9.08 -7.59 24.37
C TYR A 378 10.17 -7.51 25.43
N GLU A 379 10.13 -6.56 26.36
CA GLU A 379 11.06 -6.42 27.49
C GLU A 379 11.04 -7.66 28.38
N LYS A 380 12.20 -8.00 29.00
CA LYS A 380 12.35 -9.28 29.69
C LYS A 380 11.46 -9.40 30.93
N ASP A 381 11.37 -8.37 31.77
CA ASP A 381 10.65 -8.45 33.05
C ASP A 381 9.82 -7.18 33.27
N HIS A 382 8.55 -7.24 32.84
CA HIS A 382 7.62 -6.14 33.09
C HIS A 382 6.55 -6.57 34.10
N PRO A 383 6.27 -5.76 35.16
CA PRO A 383 5.21 -6.05 36.13
C PRO A 383 3.85 -6.18 35.44
N GLY A 384 3.11 -7.23 35.78
CA GLY A 384 1.78 -7.50 35.19
C GLY A 384 1.82 -8.19 33.82
N ILE A 385 3.01 -8.55 33.31
CA ILE A 385 3.15 -9.33 32.06
C ILE A 385 3.93 -10.60 32.34
N TRP A 386 3.26 -11.72 32.23
CA TRP A 386 3.86 -13.04 32.32
C TRP A 386 4.11 -13.61 30.92
N LYS A 387 5.28 -14.21 30.75
CA LYS A 387 5.70 -14.92 29.53
C LYS A 387 6.19 -16.30 29.90
N LYS A 388 5.93 -17.28 29.07
CA LYS A 388 6.44 -18.61 29.27
C LYS A 388 7.97 -18.62 29.20
N GLU A 389 8.62 -19.29 30.16
CA GLU A 389 10.08 -19.49 30.16
C GLU A 389 10.50 -20.25 28.88
N HIS A 390 11.60 -19.80 28.26
CA HIS A 390 12.18 -20.33 27.01
C HIS A 390 11.42 -20.04 25.71
N ASP A 391 10.31 -19.28 25.71
CA ASP A 391 9.70 -18.85 24.47
C ASP A 391 10.57 -17.82 23.75
N LYS A 392 10.76 -18.07 22.46
CA LYS A 392 11.48 -17.15 21.58
C LYS A 392 10.50 -16.13 21.01
N ILE A 393 10.56 -14.90 21.50
CA ILE A 393 9.74 -13.78 21.03
C ILE A 393 10.54 -12.96 20.03
N GLN A 394 9.94 -12.64 18.89
CA GLN A 394 10.51 -11.71 17.92
C GLN A 394 9.55 -10.54 17.70
N ILE A 395 10.15 -9.37 17.47
CA ILE A 395 9.39 -8.14 17.25
C ILE A 395 9.74 -7.53 15.88
N LEU A 396 8.71 -7.08 15.18
CA LEU A 396 8.81 -6.09 14.12
C LEU A 396 8.37 -4.77 14.73
N SER A 397 9.30 -3.81 14.85
CA SER A 397 9.04 -2.51 15.46
C SER A 397 8.80 -1.44 14.40
N GLN A 398 7.83 -0.56 14.66
CA GLN A 398 7.64 0.65 13.86
C GLN A 398 8.87 1.57 13.91
N ASN A 399 9.55 1.63 15.06
CA ASN A 399 10.82 2.32 15.20
C ASN A 399 11.98 1.38 14.85
N HIS A 400 12.44 1.43 13.61
CA HIS A 400 13.48 0.54 13.08
C HIS A 400 14.77 0.53 13.91
N ARG A 401 15.12 1.64 14.62
CA ARG A 401 16.32 1.75 15.45
C ARG A 401 16.32 0.82 16.66
N GLU A 402 15.17 0.28 17.04
CA GLU A 402 15.07 -0.70 18.13
C GLU A 402 15.55 -2.10 17.71
N VAL A 403 15.58 -2.37 16.41
CA VAL A 403 15.83 -3.69 15.85
C VAL A 403 17.03 -3.73 14.92
N LEU A 404 17.33 -2.62 14.24
CA LEU A 404 18.37 -2.47 13.22
C LEU A 404 19.38 -1.38 13.61
N GLU A 405 20.67 -1.65 13.37
CA GLU A 405 21.75 -0.68 13.58
C GLU A 405 21.95 0.20 12.33
N GLU A 406 21.51 1.46 12.40
CA GLU A 406 21.48 2.37 11.24
C GLU A 406 22.86 2.61 10.59
N GLU A 407 23.94 2.53 11.35
CA GLU A 407 25.31 2.74 10.85
C GLU A 407 25.90 1.52 10.15
N HIS A 408 25.34 0.34 10.37
CA HIS A 408 25.77 -0.89 9.69
C HIS A 408 25.37 -0.88 8.22
N SER A 409 26.16 -1.58 7.39
CA SER A 409 25.68 -2.03 6.09
C SER A 409 24.72 -3.22 6.24
N VAL A 410 23.87 -3.45 5.24
CA VAL A 410 22.98 -4.62 5.23
C VAL A 410 23.76 -5.92 5.37
N GLN A 411 24.95 -6.03 4.76
CA GLN A 411 25.82 -7.20 4.89
C GLN A 411 26.28 -7.41 6.34
N GLN A 412 26.72 -6.33 7.03
CA GLN A 412 27.14 -6.41 8.43
C GLN A 412 26.00 -6.85 9.35
N GLU A 413 24.80 -6.40 9.08
CA GLU A 413 23.61 -6.79 9.85
C GLU A 413 23.27 -8.27 9.66
N LEU A 414 23.36 -8.77 8.41
CA LEU A 414 23.16 -10.19 8.11
C LEU A 414 24.21 -11.08 8.75
N GLU A 415 25.47 -10.63 8.81
CA GLU A 415 26.56 -11.34 9.50
C GLU A 415 26.28 -11.48 11.00
N GLN A 416 25.76 -10.45 11.66
CA GLN A 416 25.32 -10.53 13.06
C GLN A 416 24.18 -11.55 13.28
N TRP A 417 23.34 -11.77 12.27
CA TRP A 417 22.28 -12.78 12.31
C TRP A 417 22.73 -14.17 11.91
N GLY A 418 24.06 -14.36 11.70
CA GLY A 418 24.68 -15.65 11.41
C GLY A 418 24.82 -16.00 9.96
N ILE A 419 24.60 -15.05 9.03
CA ILE A 419 24.83 -15.26 7.59
C ILE A 419 26.18 -14.65 7.19
N GLU A 420 27.25 -15.44 7.35
CA GLU A 420 28.63 -14.96 7.12
C GLU A 420 29.01 -14.91 5.62
N LYS A 421 28.44 -15.81 4.80
CA LYS A 421 28.81 -15.90 3.39
C LYS A 421 28.02 -14.93 2.52
N ARG A 422 28.74 -14.10 1.77
CA ARG A 422 28.14 -13.14 0.83
C ARG A 422 27.17 -13.78 -0.17
N SER A 423 27.46 -14.99 -0.66
CA SER A 423 26.58 -15.70 -1.59
C SER A 423 25.23 -16.08 -0.96
N GLU A 424 25.22 -16.42 0.32
CA GLU A 424 24.00 -16.69 1.09
C GLU A 424 23.24 -15.38 1.34
N SER A 425 23.95 -14.31 1.71
CA SER A 425 23.36 -12.97 1.86
C SER A 425 22.67 -12.51 0.57
N GLU A 426 23.32 -12.70 -0.60
CA GLU A 426 22.75 -12.36 -1.90
C GLU A 426 21.48 -13.17 -2.22
N GLU A 427 21.43 -14.44 -1.83
CA GLU A 427 20.23 -15.27 -2.01
C GLU A 427 19.07 -14.79 -1.14
N TYR A 428 19.32 -14.50 0.15
CA TYR A 428 18.30 -14.01 1.07
C TYR A 428 17.75 -12.66 0.64
N VAL A 429 18.59 -11.67 0.33
CA VAL A 429 18.11 -10.36 -0.10
C VAL A 429 17.32 -10.43 -1.42
N LYS A 430 17.72 -11.30 -2.37
CA LYS A 430 16.97 -11.54 -3.61
C LYS A 430 15.58 -12.13 -3.34
N LYS A 431 15.45 -13.08 -2.39
CA LYS A 431 14.15 -13.65 -1.98
C LYS A 431 13.19 -12.57 -1.45
N TYR A 432 13.72 -11.56 -0.77
CA TYR A 432 12.95 -10.43 -0.25
C TYR A 432 12.79 -9.28 -1.25
N GLY A 433 13.18 -9.47 -2.51
CA GLY A 433 12.98 -8.50 -3.59
C GLY A 433 14.07 -7.43 -3.70
N PHE A 434 15.12 -7.50 -2.90
CA PHE A 434 16.23 -6.56 -2.98
C PHE A 434 17.20 -6.88 -4.14
N SER A 435 17.84 -5.83 -4.65
CA SER A 435 19.05 -5.99 -5.47
C SER A 435 20.23 -6.40 -4.60
N PRO A 436 21.15 -7.27 -5.07
CA PRO A 436 22.40 -7.58 -4.34
C PRO A 436 23.25 -6.37 -3.96
N LEU A 437 23.12 -5.26 -4.70
CA LEU A 437 23.81 -4.00 -4.41
C LEU A 437 23.41 -3.39 -3.06
N VAL A 438 22.25 -3.77 -2.51
CA VAL A 438 21.79 -3.32 -1.19
C VAL A 438 22.73 -3.75 -0.06
N LEU A 439 23.46 -4.85 -0.23
CA LEU A 439 24.37 -5.38 0.80
C LEU A 439 25.45 -4.36 1.24
N GLU A 440 25.86 -3.49 0.32
CA GLU A 440 26.88 -2.46 0.59
C GLU A 440 26.29 -1.14 1.10
N GLN A 441 24.96 -1.01 1.11
CA GLN A 441 24.29 0.21 1.59
C GLN A 441 24.17 0.20 3.10
N LYS A 442 24.32 1.38 3.71
CA LYS A 442 23.97 1.58 5.12
C LYS A 442 22.48 1.51 5.32
N ILE A 443 22.05 0.91 6.43
CA ILE A 443 20.64 0.79 6.82
C ILE A 443 19.97 2.17 6.93
N SER A 444 20.70 3.21 7.36
CA SER A 444 20.19 4.58 7.40
C SER A 444 19.72 5.12 6.04
N ARG A 445 20.23 4.57 4.92
CA ARG A 445 19.86 4.98 3.54
C ARG A 445 18.69 4.20 2.94
N LEU A 446 18.26 3.15 3.61
CA LEU A 446 17.11 2.36 3.16
C LEU A 446 15.81 3.13 3.38
N SER A 447 14.86 2.96 2.47
CA SER A 447 13.49 3.43 2.64
C SER A 447 12.79 2.70 3.80
N GLY A 448 11.70 3.26 4.31
CA GLY A 448 10.90 2.63 5.38
C GLY A 448 10.44 1.22 5.01
N GLY A 449 9.98 1.03 3.77
CA GLY A 449 9.57 -0.30 3.28
C GLY A 449 10.72 -1.31 3.18
N GLU A 450 11.90 -0.87 2.75
CA GLU A 450 13.10 -1.72 2.73
C GLU A 450 13.55 -2.09 4.15
N LYS A 451 13.49 -1.15 5.10
CA LYS A 451 13.77 -1.44 6.52
C LYS A 451 12.78 -2.45 7.10
N ASN A 452 11.49 -2.34 6.77
CA ASN A 452 10.48 -3.32 7.18
C ASN A 452 10.75 -4.71 6.59
N LEU A 453 11.05 -4.80 5.29
CA LEU A 453 11.41 -6.07 4.66
C LEU A 453 12.68 -6.68 5.28
N LEU A 454 13.66 -5.86 5.66
CA LEU A 454 14.86 -6.32 6.34
C LEU A 454 14.57 -6.86 7.75
N GLN A 455 13.68 -6.23 8.52
CA GLN A 455 13.22 -6.77 9.80
C GLN A 455 12.45 -8.10 9.61
N LEU A 456 11.59 -8.21 8.59
CA LEU A 456 10.90 -9.46 8.27
C LEU A 456 11.88 -10.57 7.88
N LEU A 457 12.97 -10.23 7.18
CA LEU A 457 14.06 -11.16 6.89
C LEU A 457 14.72 -11.63 8.20
N LYS A 458 15.02 -10.72 9.14
CA LYS A 458 15.54 -11.07 10.47
C LYS A 458 14.64 -12.06 11.19
N ILE A 459 13.32 -11.80 11.21
CA ILE A 459 12.33 -12.69 11.83
C ILE A 459 12.35 -14.06 11.13
N SER A 460 12.48 -14.11 9.81
CA SER A 460 12.52 -15.38 9.06
C SER A 460 13.73 -16.27 9.37
N LEU A 461 14.80 -15.69 9.91
CA LEU A 461 15.99 -16.41 10.34
C LEU A 461 15.87 -16.93 11.78
N SER A 462 14.86 -16.49 12.51
CA SER A 462 14.64 -16.84 13.90
C SER A 462 13.68 -18.04 14.04
N GLN A 463 13.77 -18.76 15.16
CA GLN A 463 12.80 -19.79 15.52
C GLN A 463 11.85 -19.24 16.60
N ALA A 464 10.97 -18.32 16.21
CA ALA A 464 10.05 -17.69 17.14
C ALA A 464 8.80 -18.54 17.41
N ASN A 465 8.28 -18.50 18.65
CA ASN A 465 7.00 -19.08 19.04
C ASN A 465 5.92 -17.99 19.07
N LEU A 466 6.31 -16.75 19.37
CA LEU A 466 5.45 -15.57 19.40
C LEU A 466 6.04 -14.45 18.56
N LEU A 467 5.27 -13.94 17.62
CA LEU A 467 5.60 -12.75 16.83
C LEU A 467 4.81 -11.55 17.34
N LEU A 468 5.53 -10.48 17.62
CA LEU A 468 4.97 -9.16 17.92
C LEU A 468 5.15 -8.28 16.68
N LEU A 469 4.06 -7.86 16.03
CA LEU A 469 4.12 -7.12 14.78
C LEU A 469 3.46 -5.75 14.97
N ASP A 470 4.28 -4.69 15.02
CA ASP A 470 3.79 -3.31 15.16
C ASP A 470 3.76 -2.63 13.79
N GLU A 471 2.55 -2.34 13.29
CA GLU A 471 2.25 -1.80 11.96
C GLU A 471 3.00 -2.53 10.82
N PRO A 472 2.85 -3.87 10.69
CA PRO A 472 3.68 -4.67 9.80
C PRO A 472 3.45 -4.37 8.31
N THR A 473 2.34 -3.77 7.94
CA THR A 473 1.99 -3.41 6.56
C THR A 473 2.44 -2.00 6.17
N SER A 474 2.86 -1.18 7.15
CA SER A 474 3.27 0.20 6.88
C SER A 474 4.47 0.24 5.91
N HIS A 475 4.41 1.14 4.93
CA HIS A 475 5.42 1.30 3.88
C HIS A 475 5.67 0.07 2.98
N LEU A 476 4.92 -1.02 3.14
CA LEU A 476 4.98 -2.15 2.21
C LEU A 476 4.08 -1.88 1.00
N ASP A 477 4.57 -2.27 -0.19
CA ASP A 477 3.71 -2.29 -1.35
C ASP A 477 2.62 -3.36 -1.25
N LEU A 478 1.61 -3.26 -2.09
CA LEU A 478 0.45 -4.15 -2.10
C LEU A 478 0.83 -5.64 -2.16
N TYR A 479 1.88 -5.97 -2.89
CA TYR A 479 2.29 -7.36 -3.10
C TYR A 479 3.03 -7.92 -1.90
N ALA A 480 3.87 -7.11 -1.26
CA ALA A 480 4.53 -7.46 -0.01
C ALA A 480 3.50 -7.64 1.13
N GLN A 481 2.45 -6.79 1.18
CA GLN A 481 1.35 -6.94 2.13
C GLN A 481 0.64 -8.29 1.97
N ILE A 482 0.30 -8.69 0.74
CA ILE A 482 -0.37 -9.97 0.46
C ILE A 482 0.51 -11.18 0.86
N GLU A 483 1.81 -11.13 0.57
CA GLU A 483 2.72 -12.23 0.96
C GLU A 483 2.94 -12.26 2.49
N LEU A 484 2.98 -11.10 3.15
CA LEU A 484 3.03 -11.02 4.61
C LEU A 484 1.77 -11.63 5.25
N GLU A 485 0.58 -11.30 4.79
CA GLU A 485 -0.67 -11.89 5.26
C GLU A 485 -0.69 -13.41 5.12
N LYS A 486 -0.22 -13.90 3.99
CA LYS A 486 -0.10 -15.34 3.76
C LYS A 486 0.86 -15.98 4.77
N SER A 487 2.01 -15.34 5.02
CA SER A 487 3.02 -15.84 5.96
C SER A 487 2.52 -15.84 7.40
N ILE A 488 1.75 -14.81 7.81
CA ILE A 488 1.10 -14.76 9.12
C ILE A 488 0.09 -15.91 9.29
N LYS A 489 -0.71 -16.19 8.26
CA LYS A 489 -1.67 -17.30 8.28
C LYS A 489 -1.00 -18.68 8.37
N GLU A 490 0.08 -18.88 7.62
CA GLU A 490 0.81 -20.13 7.54
C GLU A 490 1.73 -20.37 8.75
N PHE A 491 2.03 -19.32 9.53
CA PHE A 491 2.85 -19.44 10.72
C PHE A 491 2.15 -20.26 11.80
N ALA A 492 2.81 -21.31 12.31
CA ALA A 492 2.23 -22.21 13.31
C ALA A 492 2.19 -21.62 14.73
N GLY A 493 3.11 -20.70 15.07
CA GLY A 493 3.16 -20.02 16.37
C GLY A 493 2.07 -18.95 16.56
N ALA A 494 2.12 -18.24 17.68
CA ALA A 494 1.21 -17.15 17.98
C ALA A 494 1.66 -15.82 17.35
N VAL A 495 0.70 -14.95 17.02
CA VAL A 495 0.96 -13.60 16.55
C VAL A 495 0.11 -12.60 17.32
N LEU A 496 0.75 -11.59 17.87
CA LEU A 496 0.07 -10.39 18.37
C LEU A 496 0.49 -9.22 17.46
N MET A 497 -0.48 -8.64 16.74
CA MET A 497 -0.21 -7.56 15.80
C MET A 497 -0.99 -6.30 16.14
N VAL A 498 -0.34 -5.15 16.02
CA VAL A 498 -0.97 -3.83 16.00
C VAL A 498 -1.02 -3.40 14.54
N THR A 499 -2.19 -3.12 14.02
CA THR A 499 -2.33 -2.59 12.66
C THR A 499 -3.66 -1.86 12.49
N HIS A 500 -3.64 -0.86 11.60
CA HIS A 500 -4.81 -0.13 11.16
C HIS A 500 -5.30 -0.62 9.78
N ASP A 501 -4.59 -1.54 9.13
CA ASP A 501 -5.02 -2.14 7.87
C ASP A 501 -6.14 -3.15 8.12
N PHE A 502 -7.37 -2.75 7.77
CA PHE A 502 -8.56 -3.58 7.91
C PHE A 502 -8.45 -4.94 7.21
N TYR A 503 -7.87 -4.98 6.02
CA TYR A 503 -7.72 -6.24 5.27
C TYR A 503 -6.75 -7.20 5.96
N THR A 504 -5.65 -6.71 6.48
CA THR A 504 -4.71 -7.53 7.26
C THR A 504 -5.37 -8.05 8.52
N ILE A 505 -6.15 -7.22 9.24
CA ILE A 505 -6.90 -7.66 10.42
C ILE A 505 -7.86 -8.79 10.05
N VAL A 506 -8.73 -8.56 9.06
CA VAL A 506 -9.78 -9.52 8.66
C VAL A 506 -9.20 -10.80 8.07
N ASN A 507 -8.10 -10.67 7.34
CA ASN A 507 -7.46 -11.81 6.70
C ASN A 507 -6.63 -12.66 7.66
N CYS A 508 -5.99 -12.09 8.67
CA CYS A 508 -4.99 -12.79 9.48
C CYS A 508 -5.44 -13.13 10.90
N ALA A 509 -6.30 -12.30 11.52
CA ALA A 509 -6.60 -12.47 12.94
C ALA A 509 -7.77 -13.42 13.22
N ASP A 510 -7.65 -14.22 14.28
CA ASP A 510 -8.73 -15.03 14.84
C ASP A 510 -9.56 -14.21 15.83
N TYR A 511 -8.89 -13.34 16.59
CA TYR A 511 -9.46 -12.46 17.61
C TYR A 511 -8.96 -11.03 17.46
N VAL A 512 -9.79 -10.09 17.92
CA VAL A 512 -9.43 -8.69 18.05
C VAL A 512 -9.49 -8.29 19.53
N LEU A 513 -8.45 -7.60 19.99
CA LEU A 513 -8.41 -6.84 21.23
C LEU A 513 -8.69 -5.39 20.88
N LEU A 514 -9.92 -4.93 21.13
CA LEU A 514 -10.32 -3.55 20.85
C LEU A 514 -10.07 -2.70 22.09
N VAL A 515 -9.35 -1.59 21.92
CA VAL A 515 -9.13 -0.58 22.96
C VAL A 515 -10.33 0.37 22.95
N GLU A 516 -11.13 0.31 24.01
CA GLU A 516 -12.28 1.20 24.25
C GLU A 516 -12.25 1.69 25.71
N ASP A 517 -12.50 2.96 25.94
CA ASP A 517 -12.59 3.57 27.28
C ASP A 517 -11.43 3.20 28.22
N LYS A 518 -10.19 3.22 27.70
CA LYS A 518 -8.96 2.83 28.41
C LYS A 518 -8.90 1.35 28.84
N GLY A 519 -9.86 0.52 28.42
CA GLY A 519 -9.90 -0.92 28.63
C GLY A 519 -9.65 -1.72 27.36
N LEU A 520 -9.61 -3.06 27.48
CA LEU A 520 -9.51 -3.98 26.36
C LEU A 520 -10.74 -4.91 26.30
N ARG A 521 -11.31 -5.03 25.10
CA ARG A 521 -12.41 -5.96 24.82
C ARG A 521 -11.96 -7.00 23.79
N LYS A 522 -11.83 -8.27 24.24
CA LYS A 522 -11.53 -9.40 23.33
C LYS A 522 -12.81 -9.81 22.60
N MET A 523 -12.76 -9.88 21.27
CA MET A 523 -13.86 -10.36 20.45
C MET A 523 -13.36 -11.25 19.31
N ARG A 524 -14.24 -12.13 18.80
CA ARG A 524 -13.93 -12.95 17.62
C ARG A 524 -13.93 -12.09 16.37
N MET A 525 -13.08 -12.43 15.39
CA MET A 525 -13.00 -11.72 14.11
C MET A 525 -14.37 -11.53 13.43
N ARG A 526 -15.23 -12.55 13.45
CA ARG A 526 -16.58 -12.46 12.86
C ARG A 526 -17.44 -11.34 13.49
N THR A 527 -17.32 -11.14 14.81
CA THR A 527 -18.05 -10.09 15.53
C THR A 527 -17.49 -8.72 15.21
N PHE A 528 -16.17 -8.58 15.20
CA PHE A 528 -15.49 -7.34 14.83
C PHE A 528 -15.82 -6.91 13.39
N ARG A 529 -15.70 -7.85 12.45
CA ARG A 529 -16.04 -7.61 11.05
C ARG A 529 -17.47 -7.10 10.90
N LYS A 530 -18.44 -7.75 11.56
CA LYS A 530 -19.83 -7.30 11.55
C LYS A 530 -19.99 -5.88 12.13
N MET A 531 -19.33 -5.58 13.24
CA MET A 531 -19.38 -4.26 13.87
C MET A 531 -18.89 -3.15 12.93
N ILE A 532 -17.73 -3.36 12.27
CA ILE A 532 -17.16 -2.39 11.32
C ILE A 532 -18.07 -2.25 10.08
N TYR A 533 -18.57 -3.35 9.55
CA TYR A 533 -19.43 -3.29 8.37
C TYR A 533 -20.82 -2.69 8.66
N ASP A 534 -21.43 -3.01 9.81
CA ASP A 534 -22.70 -2.39 10.21
C ASP A 534 -22.56 -0.86 10.38
N GLN A 535 -21.34 -0.38 10.66
CA GLN A 535 -21.02 1.05 10.78
C GLN A 535 -20.77 1.72 9.42
N TYR A 536 -20.18 1.01 8.44
CA TYR A 536 -19.67 1.61 7.20
C TYR A 536 -20.25 1.02 5.91
N PHE A 537 -20.93 -0.15 5.95
CA PHE A 537 -21.46 -0.87 4.77
C PHE A 537 -22.83 -1.52 5.05
N SER A 538 -23.53 -1.97 4.00
CA SER A 538 -24.76 -2.75 4.13
C SER A 538 -24.47 -4.24 4.44
N LYS A 539 -25.43 -4.93 5.10
CA LYS A 539 -25.29 -6.37 5.42
C LYS A 539 -25.14 -7.26 4.20
N GLU A 540 -25.80 -6.92 3.09
CA GLU A 540 -25.72 -7.65 1.83
C GLU A 540 -24.32 -7.58 1.21
N TYR A 541 -23.64 -6.46 1.36
CA TYR A 541 -22.28 -6.27 0.86
C TYR A 541 -21.29 -7.27 1.47
N LEU A 542 -21.39 -7.54 2.77
CA LEU A 542 -20.56 -8.52 3.49
C LEU A 542 -20.63 -9.94 2.93
N GLU A 543 -21.86 -10.41 2.69
CA GLU A 543 -22.07 -11.76 2.16
C GLU A 543 -21.55 -11.90 0.72
N LEU A 544 -21.69 -10.82 -0.06
CA LEU A 544 -21.18 -10.79 -1.43
C LEU A 544 -19.65 -10.75 -1.46
N GLU A 545 -19.00 -10.00 -0.55
CA GLU A 545 -17.55 -9.94 -0.43
C GLU A 545 -16.93 -11.28 -0.02
N GLU A 546 -17.55 -12.01 0.91
CA GLU A 546 -17.10 -13.37 1.27
C GLU A 546 -17.17 -14.33 0.08
N LYS A 547 -18.26 -14.27 -0.69
CA LYS A 547 -18.43 -15.09 -1.90
C LYS A 547 -17.41 -14.70 -2.98
N LYS A 548 -17.15 -13.40 -3.17
CA LYS A 548 -16.11 -12.86 -4.06
C LYS A 548 -14.74 -13.46 -3.71
N ALA A 549 -14.31 -13.33 -2.46
CA ALA A 549 -13.01 -13.82 -2.00
C ALA A 549 -12.86 -15.35 -2.18
N GLN A 550 -13.92 -16.13 -1.89
CA GLN A 550 -13.91 -17.57 -2.11
C GLN A 550 -13.78 -17.95 -3.59
N LEU A 551 -14.47 -17.23 -4.49
CA LEU A 551 -14.38 -17.47 -5.92
C LEU A 551 -13.00 -17.10 -6.48
N GLU A 552 -12.44 -15.97 -6.09
CA GLU A 552 -11.09 -15.55 -6.50
C GLU A 552 -10.04 -16.60 -6.09
N GLN A 553 -10.13 -17.14 -4.87
CA GLN A 553 -9.25 -18.21 -4.42
C GLN A 553 -9.44 -19.52 -5.22
N ARG A 554 -10.68 -19.88 -5.55
CA ARG A 554 -10.96 -21.04 -6.38
C ARG A 554 -10.46 -20.88 -7.82
N ILE A 555 -10.59 -19.69 -8.41
CA ILE A 555 -10.04 -19.36 -9.73
C ILE A 555 -8.52 -19.51 -9.71
N MET A 556 -7.84 -18.93 -8.71
CA MET A 556 -6.39 -19.07 -8.56
C MET A 556 -5.94 -20.53 -8.43
N ASN A 557 -6.70 -21.35 -7.70
CA ASN A 557 -6.41 -22.79 -7.59
C ASN A 557 -6.63 -23.53 -8.92
N ALA A 558 -7.68 -23.18 -9.67
CA ALA A 558 -7.92 -23.74 -11.01
C ALA A 558 -6.81 -23.37 -12.00
N ILE A 559 -6.30 -22.12 -11.94
CA ILE A 559 -5.15 -21.67 -12.72
C ILE A 559 -3.90 -22.50 -12.39
N LYS A 560 -3.59 -22.68 -11.10
CA LYS A 560 -2.43 -23.47 -10.64
C LYS A 560 -2.52 -24.93 -11.10
N LYS A 561 -3.74 -25.52 -11.11
CA LYS A 561 -4.00 -26.89 -11.56
C LYS A 561 -4.16 -27.03 -13.06
N LYS A 562 -4.09 -25.93 -13.81
CA LYS A 562 -4.34 -25.87 -15.27
C LYS A 562 -5.76 -26.32 -15.67
N GLU A 563 -6.74 -26.14 -14.79
CA GLU A 563 -8.16 -26.45 -15.00
C GLU A 563 -8.88 -25.23 -15.62
N PHE A 564 -8.51 -24.81 -16.83
CA PHE A 564 -8.92 -23.54 -17.42
C PHE A 564 -10.43 -23.43 -17.68
N ILE A 565 -11.10 -24.54 -18.04
CA ILE A 565 -12.57 -24.56 -18.23
C ILE A 565 -13.30 -24.27 -16.93
N LEU A 566 -12.82 -24.84 -15.81
CA LEU A 566 -13.36 -24.55 -14.49
C LEU A 566 -13.09 -23.09 -14.09
N GLY A 567 -11.89 -22.59 -14.39
CA GLY A 567 -11.53 -21.19 -14.15
C GLY A 567 -12.49 -20.21 -14.81
N ARG A 568 -12.85 -20.43 -16.08
CA ARG A 568 -13.80 -19.58 -16.82
C ARG A 568 -15.22 -19.61 -16.24
N LYS A 569 -15.72 -20.78 -15.84
CA LYS A 569 -17.03 -20.88 -15.19
C LYS A 569 -17.09 -20.15 -13.84
N LEU A 570 -16.03 -20.27 -13.05
CA LEU A 570 -15.93 -19.55 -11.77
C LEU A 570 -15.82 -18.04 -11.98
N TRP A 571 -15.21 -17.63 -13.09
CA TRP A 571 -15.11 -16.26 -13.51
C TRP A 571 -16.49 -15.63 -13.79
N GLU A 572 -17.35 -16.29 -14.56
CA GLU A 572 -18.71 -15.82 -14.84
C GLU A 572 -19.51 -15.61 -13.54
N GLN A 573 -19.35 -16.52 -12.57
CA GLN A 573 -19.96 -16.37 -11.24
C GLN A 573 -19.41 -15.17 -10.46
N LEU A 574 -18.13 -14.87 -10.61
CA LEU A 574 -17.48 -13.73 -9.97
C LEU A 574 -18.02 -12.40 -10.54
N GLU A 575 -18.23 -12.31 -11.85
CA GLU A 575 -18.85 -11.15 -12.50
C GLU A 575 -20.25 -10.87 -11.97
N GLU A 576 -21.10 -11.90 -11.86
CA GLU A 576 -22.45 -11.75 -11.31
C GLU A 576 -22.46 -11.21 -9.87
N ILE A 577 -21.52 -11.66 -9.03
CA ILE A 577 -21.40 -11.18 -7.65
C ILE A 577 -20.99 -9.71 -7.63
N ARG A 578 -20.05 -9.31 -8.48
CA ARG A 578 -19.57 -7.92 -8.56
C ARG A 578 -20.64 -6.96 -9.04
N GLU A 579 -21.46 -7.35 -10.01
CA GLU A 579 -22.60 -6.52 -10.41
C GLU A 579 -23.61 -6.31 -9.27
N LYS A 580 -23.79 -7.32 -8.41
CA LYS A 580 -24.63 -7.19 -7.22
C LYS A 580 -23.98 -6.26 -6.18
N MET A 581 -22.67 -6.34 -5.99
CA MET A 581 -21.94 -5.44 -5.06
C MET A 581 -22.04 -3.99 -5.51
N LYS A 582 -21.85 -3.68 -6.80
CA LYS A 582 -22.04 -2.32 -7.35
C LYS A 582 -23.43 -1.74 -7.05
N LYS A 583 -24.46 -2.56 -7.03
CA LYS A 583 -25.84 -2.13 -6.70
C LYS A 583 -26.05 -1.89 -5.20
N CYS A 584 -25.20 -2.45 -4.34
CA CYS A 584 -25.26 -2.23 -2.89
C CYS A 584 -24.46 -0.97 -2.45
N GLU A 585 -23.55 -0.48 -3.28
CA GLU A 585 -22.73 0.73 -3.01
C GLU A 585 -23.43 2.03 -3.44
N GLY A 586 -24.44 1.98 -4.30
CA GLY A 586 -25.26 3.11 -4.77
C GLY A 586 -26.51 3.30 -3.93
#